data_fba8dfc576ebb9db95b158b21d1ad30d
#
_entry.id   fba8dfc576ebb9db95b158b21d1ad30d
#
_cell.length_a   1.000
_cell.length_b   1.000
_cell.length_c   1.000
_cell.angle_alpha   90.00
_cell.angle_beta   90.00
_cell.angle_gamma   90.00
#
_symmetry.space_group_name_H-M   'P 1'
#
loop_
_entity.id
_entity.type
_entity.pdbx_description
1 polymer ?
#
loop_
_entity_poly.entity_id
_entity_poly.type
_entity_poly.pdbx_seq_one_letter_code
_entity_poly.pdbx_strand_id
1 'polypeptide(L)'
;MVAKNKNLWSLVLDQQWIDPDDLAAAIRDQIISEDLDFRTRLLIRDGTQALETFWGSERWRKWLHPCPVGQRIKSICGEELGKAGFPFLSKQLMEPTRPGTVNQLFRELGKSVHEPIKLVVGGSVALIMPGLLQCQTQVVDVVDEVHQAIRSQHKLLHDTESRYRLQLTHFQSHYLPAGFDKRLHFHDAFGQMQVYLVDPIDVFLSKLFSKRTKDLDDLRALAPQLDKQTIVQRLRETTASLRADESFRQAGEKNWYIVYGEPLPS
;
A
#
# COMPACT_ATOMS: atom_id res chain seq x y z
N MET A 1 -18.03 0.53 21.70
CA MET A 1 -17.54 -0.82 21.31
C MET A 1 -18.44 -1.32 20.19
N VAL A 2 -17.98 -1.26 18.95
CA VAL A 2 -18.71 -1.86 17.83
C VAL A 2 -18.41 -3.36 17.89
N ALA A 3 -19.45 -4.17 18.14
CA ALA A 3 -19.34 -5.62 18.08
C ALA A 3 -18.85 -5.99 16.67
N LYS A 4 -17.61 -6.48 16.55
CA LYS A 4 -17.13 -7.09 15.32
C LYS A 4 -18.11 -8.22 14.99
N ASN A 5 -18.80 -8.14 13.87
CA ASN A 5 -19.60 -9.25 13.36
C ASN A 5 -18.64 -10.44 13.18
N LYS A 6 -18.67 -11.35 14.17
CA LYS A 6 -17.92 -12.61 14.08
C LYS A 6 -18.63 -13.46 13.03
N ASN A 7 -17.89 -13.96 12.07
CA ASN A 7 -18.44 -14.94 11.14
C ASN A 7 -18.69 -16.28 11.85
N LEU A 8 -19.46 -17.17 11.21
CA LEU A 8 -19.83 -18.47 11.79
C LEU A 8 -18.61 -19.28 12.22
N TRP A 9 -17.52 -19.30 11.43
CA TRP A 9 -16.30 -20.04 11.73
C TRP A 9 -15.56 -19.46 12.94
N SER A 10 -15.57 -18.16 13.15
CA SER A 10 -15.01 -17.56 14.36
C SER A 10 -15.75 -18.02 15.61
N LEU A 11 -17.08 -18.17 15.54
CA LEU A 11 -17.87 -18.69 16.64
C LEU A 11 -17.57 -20.17 16.91
N VAL A 12 -17.44 -20.98 15.85
CA VAL A 12 -17.13 -22.41 15.93
C VAL A 12 -15.75 -22.65 16.57
N LEU A 13 -14.74 -21.84 16.22
CA LEU A 13 -13.41 -21.90 16.82
C LEU A 13 -13.40 -21.40 18.27
N ASP A 14 -14.09 -20.32 18.58
CA ASP A 14 -14.18 -19.78 19.94
C ASP A 14 -14.86 -20.76 20.91
N GLN A 15 -15.83 -21.54 20.40
CA GLN A 15 -16.52 -22.58 21.19
C GLN A 15 -15.78 -23.92 21.21
N GLN A 16 -14.61 -24.03 20.58
CA GLN A 16 -13.79 -25.24 20.46
C GLN A 16 -14.55 -26.44 19.85
N TRP A 17 -15.54 -26.18 18.97
CA TRP A 17 -16.27 -27.24 18.28
C TRP A 17 -15.46 -27.87 17.15
N ILE A 18 -14.49 -27.15 16.62
CA ILE A 18 -13.52 -27.64 15.64
C ILE A 18 -12.12 -27.18 16.05
N ASP A 19 -11.14 -28.06 15.91
CA ASP A 19 -9.73 -27.71 16.05
C ASP A 19 -9.29 -26.79 14.89
N PRO A 20 -8.57 -25.69 15.15
CA PRO A 20 -8.12 -24.79 14.10
C PRO A 20 -7.20 -25.47 13.06
N ASP A 21 -6.46 -26.49 13.44
CA ASP A 21 -5.61 -27.25 12.51
C ASP A 21 -6.45 -28.16 11.60
N ASP A 22 -7.56 -28.73 12.11
CA ASP A 22 -8.52 -29.49 11.30
C ASP A 22 -9.26 -28.59 10.29
N LEU A 23 -9.66 -27.38 10.70
CA LEU A 23 -10.24 -26.39 9.79
C LEU A 23 -9.24 -26.01 8.70
N ALA A 24 -7.97 -25.79 9.06
CA ALA A 24 -6.91 -25.47 8.12
C ALA A 24 -6.65 -26.61 7.13
N ALA A 25 -6.70 -27.86 7.58
CA ALA A 25 -6.58 -29.05 6.73
C ALA A 25 -7.76 -29.14 5.76
N ALA A 26 -8.99 -28.99 6.26
CA ALA A 26 -10.20 -29.00 5.45
C ALA A 26 -10.20 -27.92 4.36
N ILE A 27 -9.76 -26.69 4.70
CA ILE A 27 -9.61 -25.60 3.72
C ILE A 27 -8.56 -25.99 2.66
N ARG A 28 -7.44 -26.58 3.06
CA ARG A 28 -6.37 -27.00 2.15
C ARG A 28 -6.88 -28.07 1.17
N ASP A 29 -7.63 -29.04 1.65
CA ASP A 29 -8.17 -30.13 0.82
C ASP A 29 -9.19 -29.61 -0.21
N GLN A 30 -10.04 -28.66 0.18
CA GLN A 30 -10.98 -28.02 -0.72
C GLN A 30 -10.30 -27.20 -1.82
N ILE A 31 -9.18 -26.56 -1.50
CA ILE A 31 -8.46 -25.70 -2.45
C ILE A 31 -7.76 -26.50 -3.56
N ILE A 32 -7.44 -27.76 -3.32
CA ILE A 32 -6.83 -28.64 -4.33
C ILE A 32 -7.83 -29.00 -5.44
N SER A 33 -9.14 -28.92 -5.17
CA SER A 33 -10.19 -29.11 -6.18
C SER A 33 -10.13 -28.00 -7.25
N GLU A 34 -10.14 -28.38 -8.53
CA GLU A 34 -10.07 -27.43 -9.62
C GLU A 34 -11.35 -26.62 -9.79
N ASP A 35 -12.49 -27.16 -9.38
CA ASP A 35 -13.82 -26.59 -9.58
C ASP A 35 -14.43 -26.16 -8.25
N LEU A 36 -14.17 -24.91 -7.85
CA LEU A 36 -14.69 -24.31 -6.62
C LEU A 36 -16.03 -23.61 -6.91
N ASP A 37 -17.11 -24.19 -6.43
CA ASP A 37 -18.41 -23.53 -6.46
C ASP A 37 -18.43 -22.29 -5.52
N PHE A 38 -19.46 -21.47 -5.66
CA PHE A 38 -19.60 -20.23 -4.88
C PHE A 38 -19.64 -20.49 -3.37
N ARG A 39 -20.27 -21.60 -2.92
CA ARG A 39 -20.38 -21.94 -1.48
C ARG A 39 -19.04 -22.34 -0.91
N THR A 40 -18.27 -23.13 -1.64
CA THR A 40 -16.91 -23.54 -1.25
C THR A 40 -15.97 -22.35 -1.18
N ARG A 41 -16.09 -21.39 -2.12
CA ARG A 41 -15.31 -20.14 -2.08
C ARG A 41 -15.63 -19.30 -0.85
N LEU A 42 -16.91 -19.18 -0.46
CA LEU A 42 -17.30 -18.49 0.78
C LEU A 42 -16.79 -19.20 2.02
N LEU A 43 -16.85 -20.53 2.06
CA LEU A 43 -16.35 -21.35 3.15
C LEU A 43 -14.84 -21.12 3.35
N ILE A 44 -14.06 -21.16 2.26
CA ILE A 44 -12.63 -20.89 2.26
C ILE A 44 -12.36 -19.48 2.77
N ARG A 45 -13.06 -18.46 2.27
CA ARG A 45 -12.92 -17.08 2.68
C ARG A 45 -13.17 -16.90 4.19
N ASP A 46 -14.32 -17.34 4.66
CA ASP A 46 -14.77 -17.12 6.03
C ASP A 46 -13.98 -17.95 7.03
N GLY A 47 -13.63 -19.21 6.68
CA GLY A 47 -12.77 -20.07 7.47
C GLY A 47 -11.34 -19.52 7.56
N THR A 48 -10.80 -19.03 6.46
CA THR A 48 -9.49 -18.38 6.40
C THR A 48 -9.43 -17.15 7.30
N GLN A 49 -10.46 -16.31 7.27
CA GLN A 49 -10.57 -15.13 8.13
C GLN A 49 -10.66 -15.50 9.62
N ALA A 50 -11.39 -16.56 9.94
CA ALA A 50 -11.51 -17.05 11.31
C ALA A 50 -10.17 -17.58 11.84
N LEU A 51 -9.44 -18.36 11.02
CA LEU A 51 -8.10 -18.87 11.37
C LEU A 51 -7.08 -17.76 11.58
N GLU A 52 -7.08 -16.73 10.71
CA GLU A 52 -6.19 -15.56 10.88
C GLU A 52 -6.44 -14.87 12.22
N THR A 53 -7.71 -14.67 12.57
CA THR A 53 -8.10 -14.03 13.82
C THR A 53 -7.72 -14.89 15.03
N PHE A 54 -7.88 -16.20 14.93
CA PHE A 54 -7.62 -17.14 16.01
C PHE A 54 -6.11 -17.38 16.25
N TRP A 55 -5.34 -17.61 15.19
CA TRP A 55 -3.90 -17.90 15.29
C TRP A 55 -3.03 -16.67 15.49
N GLY A 56 -3.53 -15.49 15.13
CA GLY A 56 -2.74 -14.27 15.03
C GLY A 56 -1.84 -14.25 13.78
N SER A 57 -1.27 -13.07 13.52
CA SER A 57 -0.61 -12.77 12.25
C SER A 57 0.66 -13.59 11.96
N GLU A 58 1.39 -14.03 12.98
CA GLU A 58 2.65 -14.78 12.78
C GLU A 58 2.40 -16.21 12.35
N ARG A 59 1.54 -16.97 13.08
CA ARG A 59 1.21 -18.36 12.75
C ARG A 59 0.48 -18.44 11.42
N TRP A 60 -0.41 -17.49 11.16
CA TRP A 60 -1.11 -17.32 9.90
C TRP A 60 -0.17 -17.16 8.72
N ARG A 61 0.85 -16.27 8.80
CA ARG A 61 1.85 -16.09 7.74
C ARG A 61 2.65 -17.37 7.50
N LYS A 62 3.05 -18.06 8.54
CA LYS A 62 3.76 -19.36 8.41
C LYS A 62 2.92 -20.41 7.69
N TRP A 63 1.62 -20.45 7.94
CA TRP A 63 0.72 -21.36 7.26
C TRP A 63 0.50 -21.01 5.79
N LEU A 64 0.43 -19.72 5.47
CA LEU A 64 0.29 -19.24 4.09
C LEU A 64 1.59 -19.37 3.26
N HIS A 65 2.76 -19.44 3.89
CA HIS A 65 4.06 -19.52 3.23
C HIS A 65 4.68 -20.92 3.37
N PRO A 66 5.34 -21.46 2.34
CA PRO A 66 5.55 -21.11 0.91
C PRO A 66 4.78 -22.04 -0.05
N CYS A 67 3.56 -22.40 0.26
CA CYS A 67 2.81 -23.46 -0.42
C CYS A 67 2.06 -22.91 -1.65
N PRO A 68 1.96 -23.66 -2.77
CA PRO A 68 1.04 -23.36 -3.89
C PRO A 68 -0.40 -23.12 -3.43
N VAL A 69 -0.82 -23.79 -2.36
CA VAL A 69 -2.10 -23.59 -1.67
C VAL A 69 -2.24 -22.17 -1.15
N GLY A 70 -1.20 -21.58 -0.55
CA GLY A 70 -1.23 -20.20 -0.07
C GLY A 70 -1.42 -19.17 -1.18
N GLN A 71 -0.85 -19.39 -2.35
CA GLN A 71 -1.07 -18.51 -3.51
C GLN A 71 -2.52 -18.63 -4.02
N ARG A 72 -3.08 -19.83 -4.04
CA ARG A 72 -4.48 -20.05 -4.46
C ARG A 72 -5.48 -19.51 -3.44
N ILE A 73 -5.22 -19.66 -2.13
CA ILE A 73 -5.99 -18.98 -1.08
C ILE A 73 -5.97 -17.46 -1.29
N LYS A 74 -4.78 -16.89 -1.54
CA LYS A 74 -4.63 -15.46 -1.81
C LYS A 74 -5.46 -15.03 -3.04
N SER A 75 -5.44 -15.81 -4.11
CA SER A 75 -6.24 -15.54 -5.30
C SER A 75 -7.74 -15.57 -5.01
N ILE A 76 -8.24 -16.65 -4.40
CA ILE A 76 -9.66 -16.80 -4.05
C ILE A 76 -10.12 -15.72 -3.07
N CYS A 77 -9.37 -15.52 -1.99
CA CYS A 77 -9.71 -14.50 -0.99
C CYS A 77 -9.59 -13.09 -1.60
N GLY A 78 -8.60 -12.82 -2.45
CA GLY A 78 -8.43 -11.54 -3.13
C GLY A 78 -9.57 -11.22 -4.06
N GLU A 79 -10.05 -12.17 -4.84
CA GLU A 79 -11.19 -12.01 -5.74
C GLU A 79 -12.50 -11.79 -4.97
N GLU A 80 -12.78 -12.62 -3.99
CA GLU A 80 -14.03 -12.54 -3.21
C GLU A 80 -14.06 -11.36 -2.24
N LEU A 81 -12.93 -11.04 -1.61
CA LEU A 81 -12.81 -9.90 -0.69
C LEU A 81 -12.81 -8.56 -1.41
N GLY A 82 -12.24 -8.49 -2.61
CA GLY A 82 -12.33 -7.33 -3.48
C GLY A 82 -13.77 -7.00 -3.84
N LYS A 83 -14.60 -8.03 -4.14
CA LYS A 83 -16.03 -7.90 -4.44
C LYS A 83 -16.87 -7.57 -3.20
N ALA A 84 -16.50 -8.06 -2.02
CA ALA A 84 -17.28 -7.91 -0.79
C ALA A 84 -16.93 -6.66 0.03
N GLY A 85 -16.01 -5.80 -0.44
CA GLY A 85 -15.67 -4.55 0.26
C GLY A 85 -14.85 -4.73 1.55
N PHE A 86 -14.12 -5.83 1.70
CA PHE A 86 -13.20 -6.05 2.81
C PHE A 86 -11.75 -5.62 2.46
N PRO A 87 -11.41 -4.33 2.55
CA PRO A 87 -10.10 -3.84 2.09
C PRO A 87 -8.93 -4.31 2.97
N PHE A 88 -9.20 -4.79 4.19
CA PHE A 88 -8.13 -5.14 5.15
C PHE A 88 -7.46 -6.48 4.84
N LEU A 89 -8.21 -7.51 4.48
CA LEU A 89 -7.67 -8.82 4.12
C LEU A 89 -7.03 -8.82 2.74
N SER A 90 -7.59 -8.07 1.79
CA SER A 90 -6.95 -7.92 0.49
C SER A 90 -5.55 -7.29 0.61
N LYS A 91 -5.34 -6.36 1.57
CA LYS A 91 -4.03 -5.75 1.84
C LYS A 91 -2.99 -6.73 2.41
N GLN A 92 -3.41 -7.67 3.27
CA GLN A 92 -2.49 -8.63 3.89
C GLN A 92 -2.14 -9.82 2.99
N LEU A 93 -3.02 -10.15 2.04
CA LEU A 93 -2.87 -11.29 1.14
C LEU A 93 -2.19 -10.96 -0.19
N MET A 94 -2.07 -9.67 -0.52
CA MET A 94 -1.44 -9.24 -1.77
C MET A 94 0.08 -9.11 -1.60
N GLU A 95 0.83 -9.59 -2.59
CA GLU A 95 2.29 -9.42 -2.60
C GLU A 95 2.66 -7.93 -2.60
N PRO A 96 3.72 -7.54 -1.85
CA PRO A 96 4.22 -6.18 -1.90
C PRO A 96 4.58 -5.78 -3.34
N THR A 97 4.32 -4.54 -3.70
CA THR A 97 4.76 -4.00 -4.98
C THR A 97 6.29 -4.01 -5.03
N ARG A 98 6.84 -4.68 -6.05
CA ARG A 98 8.29 -4.81 -6.20
C ARG A 98 8.86 -3.63 -7.00
N PRO A 99 10.03 -3.08 -6.63
CA PRO A 99 10.71 -2.04 -7.43
C PRO A 99 10.88 -2.45 -8.90
N GLY A 100 11.19 -3.72 -9.16
CA GLY A 100 11.32 -4.25 -10.52
C GLY A 100 10.06 -4.11 -11.36
N THR A 101 8.86 -4.30 -10.78
CA THR A 101 7.57 -4.13 -11.46
C THR A 101 7.34 -2.66 -11.83
N VAL A 102 7.65 -1.74 -10.90
CA VAL A 102 7.55 -0.30 -11.15
C VAL A 102 8.52 0.14 -12.26
N ASN A 103 9.77 -0.36 -12.23
CA ASN A 103 10.75 -0.09 -13.28
C ASN A 103 10.33 -0.63 -14.65
N GLN A 104 9.64 -1.78 -14.70
CA GLN A 104 9.10 -2.31 -15.97
C GLN A 104 8.00 -1.39 -16.51
N LEU A 105 7.09 -0.92 -15.66
CA LEU A 105 6.09 0.07 -16.04
C LEU A 105 6.76 1.33 -16.62
N PHE A 106 7.76 1.90 -15.94
CA PHE A 106 8.47 3.09 -16.43
C PHE A 106 9.18 2.83 -17.77
N ARG A 107 9.76 1.64 -17.98
CA ARG A 107 10.37 1.30 -19.28
C ARG A 107 9.34 1.25 -20.40
N GLU A 108 8.16 0.70 -20.17
CA GLU A 108 7.12 0.66 -21.20
C GLU A 108 6.57 2.06 -21.50
N LEU A 109 6.34 2.87 -20.49
CA LEU A 109 5.93 4.27 -20.67
C LEU A 109 7.01 5.08 -21.41
N GLY A 110 8.27 4.94 -21.02
CA GLY A 110 9.38 5.65 -21.64
C GLY A 110 9.61 5.34 -23.12
N LYS A 111 9.23 4.14 -23.59
CA LYS A 111 9.26 3.79 -25.01
C LYS A 111 8.28 4.59 -25.86
N SER A 112 7.19 5.05 -25.28
CA SER A 112 6.16 5.83 -25.97
C SER A 112 6.39 7.34 -25.92
N VAL A 113 7.40 7.78 -25.18
CA VAL A 113 7.72 9.20 -25.01
C VAL A 113 8.85 9.57 -25.97
N HIS A 114 8.61 10.54 -26.85
CA HIS A 114 9.53 10.99 -27.90
C HIS A 114 10.11 12.38 -27.64
N GLU A 115 9.71 13.05 -26.59
CA GLU A 115 10.22 14.34 -26.14
C GLU A 115 10.75 14.25 -24.71
N PRO A 116 11.73 15.10 -24.33
CA PRO A 116 12.26 15.10 -22.97
C PRO A 116 11.17 15.47 -21.96
N ILE A 117 10.88 14.56 -21.04
CA ILE A 117 9.92 14.81 -19.95
C ILE A 117 10.53 14.47 -18.60
N LYS A 118 10.11 15.21 -17.59
CA LYS A 118 10.41 14.95 -16.18
C LYS A 118 9.17 14.38 -15.50
N LEU A 119 9.29 13.17 -14.94
CA LEU A 119 8.23 12.54 -14.14
C LEU A 119 8.64 12.56 -12.68
N VAL A 120 7.91 13.28 -11.84
CA VAL A 120 8.16 13.32 -10.39
C VAL A 120 7.18 12.39 -9.70
N VAL A 121 7.70 11.37 -9.02
CA VAL A 121 6.93 10.32 -8.35
C VAL A 121 6.99 10.51 -6.85
N GLY A 122 5.82 10.54 -6.22
CA GLY A 122 5.64 10.64 -4.77
C GLY A 122 4.97 9.41 -4.18
N GLY A 123 4.26 9.62 -3.08
CA GLY A 123 3.48 8.59 -2.41
C GLY A 123 4.29 7.35 -2.01
N SER A 124 3.61 6.22 -1.90
CA SER A 124 4.25 4.98 -1.44
C SER A 124 5.32 4.46 -2.41
N VAL A 125 5.19 4.71 -3.72
CA VAL A 125 6.19 4.28 -4.72
C VAL A 125 7.54 4.95 -4.48
N ALA A 126 7.58 6.24 -4.12
CA ALA A 126 8.84 6.93 -3.79
C ALA A 126 9.57 6.32 -2.59
N LEU A 127 8.89 5.55 -1.76
CA LEU A 127 9.44 4.84 -0.60
C LEU A 127 9.75 3.36 -0.91
N ILE A 128 8.97 2.74 -1.80
CA ILE A 128 9.19 1.35 -2.24
C ILE A 128 10.47 1.25 -3.07
N MET A 129 10.72 2.22 -3.96
CA MET A 129 11.85 2.19 -4.87
C MET A 129 13.22 2.13 -4.15
N PRO A 130 13.49 2.94 -3.10
CA PRO A 130 14.71 2.82 -2.30
C PRO A 130 14.66 1.69 -1.25
N GLY A 131 13.57 0.92 -1.15
CA GLY A 131 13.45 -0.20 -0.21
C GLY A 131 13.05 0.19 1.22
N LEU A 132 12.64 1.43 1.44
CA LEU A 132 12.22 1.93 2.78
C LEU A 132 10.82 1.43 3.18
N LEU A 133 9.98 1.06 2.22
CA LEU A 133 8.65 0.58 2.48
C LEU A 133 8.36 -0.70 1.68
N GLN A 134 7.85 -1.71 2.37
CA GLN A 134 7.36 -2.93 1.76
C GLN A 134 5.83 -2.98 1.91
N CYS A 135 5.13 -2.38 0.98
CA CYS A 135 3.67 -2.38 0.95
C CYS A 135 3.17 -2.65 -0.46
N GLN A 136 1.91 -3.04 -0.56
CA GLN A 136 1.23 -3.06 -1.83
C GLN A 136 0.69 -1.67 -2.16
N THR A 137 0.92 -1.23 -3.38
CA THR A 137 0.24 -0.09 -3.98
C THR A 137 -0.33 -0.47 -5.34
N GLN A 138 -1.48 0.10 -5.69
CA GLN A 138 -2.08 -0.01 -7.01
C GLN A 138 -1.87 1.28 -7.82
N VAL A 139 -1.24 2.28 -7.21
CA VAL A 139 -1.07 3.57 -7.84
C VAL A 139 0.38 4.02 -7.81
N VAL A 140 0.79 4.68 -8.87
CA VAL A 140 2.02 5.46 -8.97
C VAL A 140 1.59 6.92 -8.95
N ASP A 141 1.81 7.57 -7.81
CA ASP A 141 1.41 8.95 -7.58
C ASP A 141 2.40 9.92 -8.24
N VAL A 142 1.97 10.60 -9.30
CA VAL A 142 2.75 11.64 -9.99
C VAL A 142 2.42 12.99 -9.36
N VAL A 143 3.43 13.81 -9.10
CA VAL A 143 3.25 15.14 -8.52
C VAL A 143 2.71 16.09 -9.58
N ASP A 144 1.64 16.81 -9.22
CA ASP A 144 0.86 17.76 -10.01
C ASP A 144 0.18 17.12 -11.23
N GLU A 145 0.86 16.90 -12.32
CA GLU A 145 0.23 16.42 -13.54
C GLU A 145 1.05 15.37 -14.28
N VAL A 146 0.39 14.31 -14.73
CA VAL A 146 0.98 13.39 -15.68
C VAL A 146 1.09 14.09 -17.04
N HIS A 147 2.29 14.14 -17.62
CA HIS A 147 2.55 14.82 -18.87
C HIS A 147 1.64 14.33 -20.02
N GLN A 148 1.21 15.24 -20.90
CA GLN A 148 0.28 14.96 -22.00
C GLN A 148 0.75 13.81 -22.90
N ALA A 149 2.07 13.72 -23.18
CA ALA A 149 2.65 12.66 -23.99
C ALA A 149 2.40 11.24 -23.41
N ILE A 150 2.24 11.13 -22.09
CA ILE A 150 1.86 9.89 -21.43
C ILE A 150 0.35 9.73 -21.38
N ARG A 151 -0.40 10.80 -20.99
CA ARG A 151 -1.87 10.76 -20.86
C ARG A 151 -2.58 10.39 -22.15
N SER A 152 -2.05 10.81 -23.29
CA SER A 152 -2.62 10.50 -24.62
C SER A 152 -2.49 9.02 -25.01
N GLN A 153 -1.68 8.24 -24.31
CA GLN A 153 -1.40 6.81 -24.59
C GLN A 153 -2.43 5.89 -23.91
N HIS A 154 -3.72 6.11 -24.10
CA HIS A 154 -4.79 5.40 -23.38
C HIS A 154 -4.68 3.88 -23.45
N LYS A 155 -4.37 3.32 -24.64
CA LYS A 155 -4.21 1.88 -24.80
C LYS A 155 -3.03 1.35 -23.98
N LEU A 156 -1.88 2.01 -24.04
CA LEU A 156 -0.69 1.63 -23.28
C LEU A 156 -0.96 1.70 -21.77
N LEU A 157 -1.61 2.77 -21.30
CA LEU A 157 -1.96 2.91 -19.88
C LEU A 157 -2.89 1.79 -19.42
N HIS A 158 -3.90 1.45 -20.21
CA HIS A 158 -4.81 0.33 -19.90
C HIS A 158 -4.08 -1.02 -19.90
N ASP A 159 -3.23 -1.27 -20.89
CA ASP A 159 -2.48 -2.52 -21.01
C ASP A 159 -1.47 -2.67 -19.85
N THR A 160 -0.80 -1.59 -19.45
CA THR A 160 0.16 -1.59 -18.33
C THR A 160 -0.54 -1.71 -16.99
N GLU A 161 -1.70 -1.07 -16.80
CA GLU A 161 -2.54 -1.24 -15.60
C GLU A 161 -2.99 -2.70 -15.44
N SER A 162 -3.47 -3.31 -16.52
CA SER A 162 -3.91 -4.71 -16.52
C SER A 162 -2.74 -5.68 -16.21
N ARG A 163 -1.54 -5.40 -16.74
CA ARG A 163 -0.36 -6.27 -16.61
C ARG A 163 0.33 -6.13 -15.26
N TYR A 164 0.53 -4.89 -14.80
CA TYR A 164 1.31 -4.59 -13.59
C TYR A 164 0.44 -4.31 -12.37
N ARG A 165 -0.88 -4.15 -12.55
CA ARG A 165 -1.84 -3.72 -11.52
C ARG A 165 -1.43 -2.39 -10.88
N LEU A 166 -0.82 -1.51 -11.69
CA LEU A 166 -0.37 -0.19 -11.29
C LEU A 166 -0.98 0.84 -12.23
N GLN A 167 -1.68 1.80 -11.67
CA GLN A 167 -2.28 2.94 -12.36
C GLN A 167 -1.48 4.20 -12.09
N LEU A 168 -1.25 5.03 -13.11
CA LEU A 168 -0.75 6.38 -12.89
C LEU A 168 -1.87 7.26 -12.36
N THR A 169 -1.63 7.87 -11.22
CA THR A 169 -2.49 8.88 -10.63
C THR A 169 -1.70 10.16 -10.43
N HIS A 170 -2.36 11.25 -10.09
CA HIS A 170 -1.68 12.49 -9.74
C HIS A 170 -2.20 13.03 -8.41
N PHE A 171 -1.35 13.75 -7.72
CA PHE A 171 -1.71 14.50 -6.53
C PHE A 171 -1.04 15.87 -6.56
N GLN A 172 -1.66 16.84 -5.91
CA GLN A 172 -1.20 18.22 -5.95
C GLN A 172 -0.01 18.44 -5.02
N SER A 173 0.98 19.17 -5.50
CA SER A 173 2.22 19.48 -4.78
C SER A 173 2.02 20.27 -3.48
N HIS A 174 0.87 20.93 -3.29
CA HIS A 174 0.58 21.64 -2.05
C HIS A 174 0.43 20.71 -0.82
N TYR A 175 0.32 19.40 -1.02
CA TYR A 175 0.39 18.40 0.07
C TYR A 175 1.83 18.02 0.45
N LEU A 176 2.83 18.53 -0.27
CA LEU A 176 4.24 18.31 0.03
C LEU A 176 4.85 19.49 0.82
N PRO A 177 5.89 19.24 1.61
CA PRO A 177 6.65 20.28 2.27
C PRO A 177 7.23 21.30 1.28
N ALA A 178 7.29 22.56 1.66
CA ALA A 178 7.84 23.60 0.80
C ALA A 178 9.27 23.31 0.35
N GLY A 179 9.58 23.57 -0.91
CA GLY A 179 10.90 23.34 -1.49
C GLY A 179 11.23 21.87 -1.75
N PHE A 180 10.25 20.96 -1.77
CA PHE A 180 10.43 19.54 -2.12
C PHE A 180 11.10 19.37 -3.50
N ASP A 181 10.85 20.25 -4.43
CA ASP A 181 11.39 20.27 -5.79
C ASP A 181 12.93 20.33 -5.84
N LYS A 182 13.54 20.93 -4.80
CA LYS A 182 15.01 21.04 -4.64
C LYS A 182 15.63 19.79 -3.99
N ARG A 183 14.81 18.88 -3.47
CA ARG A 183 15.23 17.68 -2.75
C ARG A 183 14.86 16.38 -3.48
N LEU A 184 14.47 16.50 -4.75
CA LEU A 184 14.16 15.34 -5.58
C LEU A 184 15.39 14.47 -5.81
N HIS A 185 15.21 13.15 -5.73
CA HIS A 185 16.24 12.18 -6.06
C HIS A 185 16.06 11.68 -7.48
N PHE A 186 17.07 11.86 -8.34
CA PHE A 186 17.07 11.23 -9.66
C PHE A 186 17.08 9.70 -9.48
N HIS A 187 16.11 9.03 -10.08
CA HIS A 187 16.00 7.58 -10.01
C HIS A 187 16.63 6.92 -11.22
N ASP A 188 16.13 7.18 -12.42
CA ASP A 188 16.63 6.61 -13.68
C ASP A 188 16.05 7.37 -14.88
N ALA A 189 16.59 7.09 -16.08
CA ALA A 189 16.09 7.57 -17.34
C ALA A 189 15.55 6.41 -18.20
N PHE A 190 14.34 6.54 -18.67
CA PHE A 190 13.67 5.56 -19.52
C PHE A 190 13.37 6.20 -20.88
N GLY A 191 14.28 6.07 -21.82
CA GLY A 191 14.24 6.83 -23.08
C GLY A 191 14.36 8.33 -22.83
N GLN A 192 13.38 9.12 -23.29
CA GLN A 192 13.32 10.56 -23.06
C GLN A 192 12.65 10.95 -21.71
N MET A 193 12.16 9.97 -20.95
CA MET A 193 11.52 10.18 -19.67
C MET A 193 12.52 10.06 -18.52
N GLN A 194 12.76 11.15 -17.81
CA GLN A 194 13.56 11.17 -16.57
C GLN A 194 12.64 11.04 -15.35
N VAL A 195 12.87 10.03 -14.51
CA VAL A 195 12.09 9.77 -13.31
C VAL A 195 12.84 10.29 -12.08
N TYR A 196 12.16 11.07 -11.28
CA TYR A 196 12.62 11.59 -9.99
C TYR A 196 11.69 11.12 -8.89
N LEU A 197 12.24 10.81 -7.73
CA LEU A 197 11.49 10.44 -6.53
C LEU A 197 11.49 11.61 -5.55
N VAL A 198 10.33 11.84 -4.93
CA VAL A 198 10.22 12.76 -3.80
C VAL A 198 11.04 12.21 -2.63
N ASP A 199 11.77 13.09 -1.93
CA ASP A 199 12.59 12.72 -0.78
C ASP A 199 11.78 11.97 0.29
N PRO A 200 12.29 10.89 0.88
CA PRO A 200 11.55 10.07 1.84
C PRO A 200 11.00 10.83 3.04
N ILE A 201 11.72 11.85 3.54
CA ILE A 201 11.25 12.69 4.65
C ILE A 201 10.10 13.59 4.17
N ASP A 202 10.14 14.11 2.94
CA ASP A 202 9.05 14.90 2.39
C ASP A 202 7.78 14.04 2.19
N VAL A 203 7.94 12.78 1.77
CA VAL A 203 6.81 11.82 1.71
C VAL A 203 6.29 11.50 3.11
N PHE A 204 7.18 11.28 4.09
CA PHE A 204 6.80 11.09 5.48
C PHE A 204 5.98 12.26 6.02
N LEU A 205 6.45 13.49 5.81
CA LEU A 205 5.75 14.70 6.26
C LEU A 205 4.41 14.89 5.53
N SER A 206 4.32 14.61 4.24
CA SER A 206 3.05 14.61 3.51
C SER A 206 2.04 13.62 4.11
N LYS A 207 2.49 12.39 4.43
CA LYS A 207 1.66 11.38 5.08
C LYS A 207 1.30 11.75 6.52
N LEU A 208 2.17 12.47 7.22
CA LEU A 208 1.92 12.92 8.59
C LEU A 208 0.68 13.83 8.67
N PHE A 209 0.50 14.71 7.71
CA PHE A 209 -0.66 15.61 7.62
C PHE A 209 -1.88 14.99 6.91
N SER A 210 -1.80 13.72 6.51
CA SER A 210 -2.90 13.01 5.86
C SER A 210 -3.93 12.48 6.87
N LYS A 211 -5.20 12.48 6.46
CA LYS A 211 -6.31 11.89 7.23
C LYS A 211 -6.54 10.41 6.92
N ARG A 212 -5.81 9.84 5.97
CA ARG A 212 -6.02 8.46 5.52
C ARG A 212 -5.40 7.48 6.51
N THR A 213 -6.19 6.52 6.99
CA THR A 213 -5.73 5.48 7.93
C THR A 213 -4.55 4.67 7.37
N LYS A 214 -4.53 4.44 6.07
CA LYS A 214 -3.43 3.75 5.39
C LYS A 214 -2.08 4.45 5.61
N ASP A 215 -2.06 5.79 5.61
CA ASP A 215 -0.82 6.55 5.75
C ASP A 215 -0.22 6.43 7.16
N LEU A 216 -1.04 6.14 8.17
CA LEU A 216 -0.56 5.90 9.53
C LEU A 216 0.27 4.60 9.65
N ASP A 217 -0.12 3.56 8.92
CA ASP A 217 0.65 2.31 8.89
C ASP A 217 2.00 2.52 8.18
N ASP A 218 2.00 3.29 7.10
CA ASP A 218 3.23 3.69 6.40
C ASP A 218 4.15 4.51 7.31
N LEU A 219 3.60 5.48 8.07
CA LEU A 219 4.36 6.29 9.04
C LEU A 219 5.02 5.44 10.12
N ARG A 220 4.30 4.46 10.69
CA ARG A 220 4.84 3.53 11.68
C ARG A 220 5.98 2.67 11.13
N ALA A 221 5.88 2.27 9.86
CA ALA A 221 6.92 1.48 9.20
C ALA A 221 8.17 2.32 8.88
N LEU A 222 8.00 3.61 8.59
CA LEU A 222 9.07 4.52 8.19
C LEU A 222 9.80 5.16 9.40
N ALA A 223 9.08 5.48 10.47
CA ALA A 223 9.62 6.20 11.63
C ALA A 223 10.93 5.59 12.19
N PRO A 224 11.09 4.26 12.32
CA PRO A 224 12.33 3.66 12.79
C PRO A 224 13.47 3.68 11.77
N GLN A 225 13.20 3.99 10.50
CA GLN A 225 14.17 3.97 9.40
C GLN A 225 14.69 5.36 9.04
N LEU A 226 14.03 6.41 9.50
CA LEU A 226 14.36 7.79 9.21
C LEU A 226 14.90 8.48 10.47
N ASP A 227 15.86 9.38 10.27
CA ASP A 227 16.39 10.16 11.39
C ASP A 227 15.36 11.17 11.92
N LYS A 228 14.93 10.98 13.17
CA LYS A 228 13.92 11.81 13.81
C LYS A 228 14.33 13.28 13.90
N GLN A 229 15.62 13.57 14.13
CA GLN A 229 16.10 14.96 14.25
C GLN A 229 15.94 15.68 12.92
N THR A 230 16.30 15.03 11.83
CA THR A 230 16.12 15.56 10.47
C THR A 230 14.64 15.73 10.11
N ILE A 231 13.77 14.79 10.52
CA ILE A 231 12.32 14.95 10.34
C ILE A 231 11.82 16.21 11.08
N VAL A 232 12.19 16.38 12.35
CA VAL A 232 11.78 17.53 13.17
C VAL A 232 12.28 18.84 12.58
N GLN A 233 13.55 18.89 12.16
CA GLN A 233 14.12 20.08 11.53
C GLN A 233 13.31 20.45 10.26
N ARG A 234 13.11 19.49 9.35
CA ARG A 234 12.37 19.72 8.11
C ARG A 234 10.90 20.07 8.35
N LEU A 235 10.25 19.41 9.33
CA LEU A 235 8.90 19.77 9.77
C LEU A 235 8.79 21.26 10.10
N ARG A 236 9.74 21.79 10.89
CA ARG A 236 9.75 23.20 11.30
C ARG A 236 9.98 24.15 10.13
N GLU A 237 10.93 23.81 9.28
CA GLU A 237 11.37 24.67 8.19
C GLU A 237 10.41 24.72 7.00
N THR A 238 9.67 23.64 6.73
CA THR A 238 9.04 23.46 5.42
C THR A 238 7.54 23.17 5.46
N THR A 239 6.92 22.98 6.64
CA THR A 239 5.49 22.60 6.72
C THR A 239 4.57 23.71 7.19
N ALA A 240 5.01 24.98 7.15
CA ALA A 240 4.20 26.10 7.61
C ALA A 240 2.83 26.19 6.89
N SER A 241 2.79 25.96 5.57
CA SER A 241 1.56 25.94 4.79
C SER A 241 0.61 24.80 5.17
N LEU A 242 1.13 23.61 5.44
CA LEU A 242 0.34 22.45 5.88
C LEU A 242 -0.20 22.65 7.31
N ARG A 243 0.56 23.33 8.18
CA ARG A 243 0.15 23.65 9.54
C ARG A 243 -0.84 24.80 9.63
N ALA A 244 -0.91 25.66 8.61
CA ALA A 244 -1.86 26.76 8.55
C ALA A 244 -3.31 26.27 8.36
N ASP A 245 -3.52 25.12 7.72
CA ASP A 245 -4.83 24.49 7.62
C ASP A 245 -5.13 23.71 8.90
N GLU A 246 -6.19 24.10 9.60
CA GLU A 246 -6.62 23.51 10.86
C GLU A 246 -6.79 21.98 10.76
N SER A 247 -7.35 21.51 9.66
CA SER A 247 -7.66 20.09 9.50
C SER A 247 -6.42 19.23 9.23
N PHE A 248 -5.42 19.79 8.54
CA PHE A 248 -4.12 19.15 8.36
C PHE A 248 -3.31 19.19 9.66
N ARG A 249 -3.33 20.31 10.36
CA ARG A 249 -2.67 20.45 11.65
C ARG A 249 -3.15 19.41 12.65
N GLN A 250 -4.47 19.27 12.83
CA GLN A 250 -5.05 18.25 13.72
C GLN A 250 -4.67 16.81 13.32
N ALA A 251 -4.65 16.53 12.01
CA ALA A 251 -4.19 15.24 11.52
C ALA A 251 -2.71 15.01 11.85
N GLY A 252 -1.85 16.02 11.64
CA GLY A 252 -0.42 15.97 11.96
C GLY A 252 -0.15 15.74 13.45
N GLU A 253 -0.83 16.49 14.33
CA GLU A 253 -0.72 16.35 15.79
C GLU A 253 -1.12 14.94 16.24
N LYS A 254 -2.26 14.46 15.75
CA LYS A 254 -2.75 13.10 16.05
C LYS A 254 -1.79 12.02 15.56
N ASN A 255 -1.36 12.10 14.30
CA ASN A 255 -0.50 11.09 13.69
C ASN A 255 0.88 11.08 14.33
N TRP A 256 1.46 12.24 14.63
CA TRP A 256 2.73 12.35 15.33
C TRP A 256 2.65 11.70 16.73
N TYR A 257 1.61 12.02 17.49
CA TYR A 257 1.40 11.42 18.81
C TYR A 257 1.27 9.89 18.74
N ILE A 258 0.56 9.39 17.74
CA ILE A 258 0.40 7.93 17.56
C ILE A 258 1.74 7.25 17.20
N VAL A 259 2.61 7.93 16.44
CA VAL A 259 3.89 7.37 15.97
C VAL A 259 4.99 7.49 17.03
N TYR A 260 5.09 8.63 17.71
CA TYR A 260 6.19 8.95 18.61
C TYR A 260 5.83 9.04 20.10
N GLY A 261 4.54 9.05 20.45
CA GLY A 261 4.09 9.17 21.84
C GLY A 261 4.28 10.54 22.49
N GLU A 262 4.57 11.58 21.70
CA GLU A 262 4.85 12.94 22.17
C GLU A 262 4.08 13.99 21.32
N PRO A 263 3.90 15.23 21.81
CA PRO A 263 3.29 16.30 21.03
C PRO A 263 4.08 16.64 19.76
N LEU A 264 3.36 17.09 18.70
CA LEU A 264 4.00 17.56 17.48
C LEU A 264 4.96 18.73 17.79
N PRO A 265 6.24 18.66 17.37
CA PRO A 265 7.21 19.72 17.60
C PRO A 265 6.75 21.07 17.00
N SER A 266 6.84 22.13 17.80
CA SER A 266 6.51 23.51 17.40
C SER A 266 7.54 24.08 16.44
#